data_cc97a1911992d31a83696b11f5dbe0f0
#
_entry.id   cc97a1911992d31a83696b11f5dbe0f0
#
_cell.length_a   1.000
_cell.length_b   1.000
_cell.length_c   1.000
_cell.angle_alpha   90.00
_cell.angle_beta   90.00
_cell.angle_gamma   90.00
#
_symmetry.space_group_name_H-M   'P 1'
#
loop_
_entity.id
_entity.type
_entity.pdbx_description
1 polymer ?
#
loop_
_entity_poly.entity_id
_entity_poly.type
_entity_poly.pdbx_seq_one_letter_code
_entity_poly.pdbx_strand_id
1 'polypeptide(L)'
;LIDKLFSNGLINSVIQIGANDGKRFDVLNTFIKKYSPKAILVEPIKENYEDLKLNYKDQNNIFFENSAISVNNEINFLFKVDEQKFKFYDEHIKGITSFDKYHLLKHGVLNSHIKKENVNSISFKKLIEKYSVNYLDLLMVDAEGYDGDIIIDFLSNISLRPLIIFEYLHIKNKKLEKLIKILISKNFIF
;
A
#
# COMPACT_ATOMS: atom_id res chain seq x y z
N LEU A 1 -18.99 5.77 5.09
CA LEU A 1 -19.23 4.53 4.37
C LEU A 1 -18.39 3.38 4.96
N ILE A 2 -17.07 3.48 5.01
CA ILE A 2 -16.15 2.45 5.50
C ILE A 2 -16.52 2.00 6.93
N ASP A 3 -16.75 2.92 7.87
CA ASP A 3 -17.15 2.59 9.25
C ASP A 3 -18.40 1.67 9.29
N LYS A 4 -19.39 1.93 8.42
CA LYS A 4 -20.60 1.10 8.32
C LYS A 4 -20.30 -0.31 7.79
N LEU A 5 -19.35 -0.45 6.86
CA LEU A 5 -18.97 -1.75 6.35
C LEU A 5 -18.29 -2.62 7.43
N PHE A 6 -17.40 -2.02 8.21
CA PHE A 6 -16.79 -2.69 9.35
C PHE A 6 -17.82 -3.02 10.45
N SER A 7 -18.64 -2.04 10.86
CA SER A 7 -19.62 -2.22 11.95
C SER A 7 -20.69 -3.26 11.63
N ASN A 8 -21.01 -3.44 10.35
CA ASN A 8 -21.96 -4.46 9.87
C ASN A 8 -21.30 -5.83 9.63
N GLY A 9 -20.02 -6.00 9.93
CA GLY A 9 -19.29 -7.25 9.72
C GLY A 9 -19.05 -7.61 8.25
N LEU A 10 -19.10 -6.62 7.35
CA LEU A 10 -18.85 -6.82 5.91
C LEU A 10 -17.36 -6.75 5.55
N ILE A 11 -16.53 -6.23 6.45
CA ILE A 11 -15.07 -6.22 6.32
C ILE A 11 -14.46 -6.91 7.53
N ASN A 12 -13.98 -8.13 7.33
CA ASN A 12 -13.31 -8.97 8.34
C ASN A 12 -11.89 -9.38 7.91
N SER A 13 -11.54 -9.16 6.63
CA SER A 13 -10.22 -9.47 6.07
C SER A 13 -9.72 -8.29 5.23
N VAL A 14 -8.53 -7.79 5.56
CA VAL A 14 -7.93 -6.59 4.99
C VAL A 14 -6.51 -6.89 4.50
N ILE A 15 -6.15 -6.39 3.32
CA ILE A 15 -4.76 -6.22 2.91
C ILE A 15 -4.55 -4.73 2.64
N GLN A 16 -3.53 -4.15 3.29
CA GLN A 16 -3.11 -2.78 3.06
C GLN A 16 -1.67 -2.77 2.53
N ILE A 17 -1.49 -2.22 1.33
CA ILE A 17 -0.20 -2.01 0.70
C ILE A 17 0.20 -0.55 0.90
N GLY A 18 1.41 -0.31 1.44
CA GLY A 18 1.87 1.01 1.82
C GLY A 18 1.30 1.43 3.18
N ALA A 19 1.43 0.57 4.20
CA ALA A 19 0.88 0.83 5.53
C ALA A 19 1.65 1.89 6.32
N ASN A 20 2.82 2.32 5.82
CA ASN A 20 3.70 3.29 6.46
C ASN A 20 3.96 2.91 7.94
N ASP A 21 3.91 3.86 8.88
CA ASP A 21 4.03 3.60 10.31
C ASP A 21 2.70 3.13 10.96
N GLY A 22 1.64 2.97 10.16
CA GLY A 22 0.31 2.56 10.63
C GLY A 22 -0.38 3.59 11.52
N LYS A 23 -0.03 4.88 11.41
CA LYS A 23 -0.61 5.97 12.19
C LYS A 23 -0.71 7.26 11.39
N ARG A 24 0.41 7.74 10.84
CA ARG A 24 0.46 8.96 10.04
C ARG A 24 -0.16 8.68 8.68
N PHE A 25 -1.14 9.48 8.28
CA PHE A 25 -1.84 9.39 6.99
C PHE A 25 -2.53 8.03 6.73
N ASP A 26 -2.65 7.17 7.73
CA ASP A 26 -3.31 5.86 7.60
C ASP A 26 -4.82 5.96 7.90
N VAL A 27 -5.61 5.92 6.84
CA VAL A 27 -7.08 5.99 6.93
C VAL A 27 -7.71 4.73 7.52
N LEU A 28 -7.01 3.59 7.54
CA LEU A 28 -7.53 2.32 8.08
C LEU A 28 -7.17 2.11 9.55
N ASN A 29 -6.20 2.84 10.11
CA ASN A 29 -5.72 2.63 11.48
C ASN A 29 -6.84 2.56 12.51
N THR A 30 -7.73 3.57 12.53
CA THR A 30 -8.82 3.64 13.49
C THR A 30 -9.81 2.49 13.35
N PHE A 31 -10.10 2.06 12.12
CA PHE A 31 -11.02 0.96 11.83
C PHE A 31 -10.41 -0.39 12.20
N ILE A 32 -9.14 -0.61 11.84
CA ILE A 32 -8.43 -1.85 12.19
C ILE A 32 -8.35 -2.00 13.72
N LYS A 33 -8.01 -0.94 14.46
CA LYS A 33 -7.97 -0.96 15.93
C LYS A 33 -9.33 -1.16 16.58
N LYS A 34 -10.37 -0.53 16.03
CA LYS A 34 -11.73 -0.59 16.58
C LYS A 34 -12.40 -1.94 16.33
N TYR A 35 -12.24 -2.50 15.14
CA TYR A 35 -13.00 -3.69 14.70
C TYR A 35 -12.18 -4.97 14.66
N SER A 36 -10.85 -4.88 14.79
CA SER A 36 -9.91 -6.01 14.85
C SER A 36 -10.09 -7.05 13.73
N PRO A 37 -10.21 -6.66 12.45
CA PRO A 37 -10.26 -7.60 11.34
C PRO A 37 -8.95 -8.39 11.26
N LYS A 38 -8.94 -9.52 10.54
CA LYS A 38 -7.67 -10.12 10.10
C LYS A 38 -7.02 -9.18 9.08
N ALA A 39 -5.84 -8.63 9.38
CA ALA A 39 -5.20 -7.69 8.47
C ALA A 39 -3.76 -8.11 8.14
N ILE A 40 -3.35 -7.90 6.89
CA ILE A 40 -1.97 -7.99 6.41
C ILE A 40 -1.55 -6.58 6.04
N LEU A 41 -0.57 -6.04 6.76
CA LEU A 41 -0.04 -4.70 6.58
C LEU A 41 1.35 -4.81 5.94
N VAL A 42 1.48 -4.23 4.74
CA VAL A 42 2.69 -4.33 3.92
C VAL A 42 3.38 -2.97 3.88
N GLU A 43 4.63 -2.93 4.34
CA GLU A 43 5.45 -1.72 4.36
C GLU A 43 6.91 -2.07 4.00
N PRO A 44 7.44 -1.53 2.89
CA PRO A 44 8.80 -1.86 2.43
C PRO A 44 9.92 -1.19 3.24
N ILE A 45 9.70 0.02 3.75
CA ILE A 45 10.74 0.77 4.47
C ILE A 45 10.88 0.23 5.89
N LYS A 46 12.09 -0.22 6.23
CA LYS A 46 12.32 -0.93 7.49
C LYS A 46 11.98 -0.09 8.72
N GLU A 47 12.33 1.18 8.75
CA GLU A 47 12.02 2.06 9.87
C GLU A 47 10.51 2.19 10.07
N ASN A 48 9.76 2.47 9.00
CA ASN A 48 8.30 2.56 9.05
C ASN A 48 7.68 1.21 9.47
N TYR A 49 8.21 0.10 8.96
CA TYR A 49 7.76 -1.25 9.32
C TYR A 49 7.95 -1.55 10.82
N GLU A 50 9.06 -1.14 11.44
CA GLU A 50 9.24 -1.32 12.88
C GLU A 50 8.26 -0.44 13.69
N ASP A 51 8.05 0.80 13.27
CA ASP A 51 7.05 1.68 13.88
C ASP A 51 5.62 1.13 13.69
N LEU A 52 5.31 0.58 12.52
CA LEU A 52 4.04 -0.09 12.22
C LEU A 52 3.75 -1.20 13.22
N LYS A 53 4.72 -2.08 13.48
CA LYS A 53 4.56 -3.16 14.47
C LYS A 53 4.32 -2.62 15.88
N LEU A 54 5.04 -1.57 16.27
CA LEU A 54 4.86 -0.92 17.57
C LEU A 54 3.47 -0.30 17.71
N ASN A 55 2.97 0.34 16.66
CA ASN A 55 1.65 0.98 16.67
C ASN A 55 0.48 -0.02 16.70
N TYR A 56 0.70 -1.27 16.33
CA TYR A 56 -0.30 -2.35 16.37
C TYR A 56 0.05 -3.48 17.36
N LYS A 57 0.99 -3.26 18.29
CA LYS A 57 1.48 -4.30 19.22
C LYS A 57 0.39 -4.97 20.06
N ASP A 58 -0.71 -4.26 20.34
CA ASP A 58 -1.82 -4.75 21.15
C ASP A 58 -2.94 -5.41 20.31
N GLN A 59 -2.71 -5.62 18.99
CA GLN A 59 -3.64 -6.24 18.07
C GLN A 59 -3.20 -7.66 17.70
N ASN A 60 -4.05 -8.66 17.91
CA ASN A 60 -3.67 -10.08 17.76
C ASN A 60 -3.86 -10.62 16.32
N ASN A 61 -4.66 -9.95 15.48
CA ASN A 61 -5.06 -10.44 14.16
C ASN A 61 -4.29 -9.75 13.01
N ILE A 62 -3.13 -9.15 13.32
CA ILE A 62 -2.34 -8.38 12.35
C ILE A 62 -1.10 -9.17 11.95
N PHE A 63 -0.89 -9.28 10.65
CA PHE A 63 0.31 -9.83 10.04
C PHE A 63 1.07 -8.70 9.35
N PHE A 64 2.38 -8.70 9.47
CA PHE A 64 3.23 -7.64 8.95
C PHE A 64 4.16 -8.21 7.87
N GLU A 65 4.27 -7.51 6.74
CA GLU A 65 5.15 -7.87 5.63
C GLU A 65 6.11 -6.72 5.33
N ASN A 66 7.42 -6.94 5.51
CA ASN A 66 8.45 -5.96 5.17
C ASN A 66 8.98 -6.19 3.76
N SER A 67 8.16 -5.86 2.78
CA SER A 67 8.47 -5.98 1.36
C SER A 67 7.68 -4.96 0.54
N ALA A 68 8.20 -4.57 -0.61
CA ALA A 68 7.42 -3.89 -1.63
C ALA A 68 6.64 -4.91 -2.47
N ILE A 69 5.42 -4.58 -2.89
CA ILE A 69 4.73 -5.40 -3.89
C ILE A 69 5.34 -5.12 -5.26
N SER A 70 5.86 -6.16 -5.91
CA SER A 70 6.50 -6.06 -7.22
C SER A 70 5.79 -6.95 -8.24
N VAL A 71 5.36 -6.35 -9.34
CA VAL A 71 4.71 -7.07 -10.44
C VAL A 71 5.67 -8.02 -11.15
N ASN A 72 6.95 -7.65 -11.27
CA ASN A 72 7.97 -8.40 -12.03
C ASN A 72 9.08 -9.01 -11.17
N ASN A 73 8.99 -8.98 -9.83
CA ASN A 73 10.06 -9.37 -8.88
C ASN A 73 11.41 -8.63 -9.07
N GLU A 74 11.43 -7.50 -9.76
CA GLU A 74 12.65 -6.77 -10.14
C GLU A 74 12.94 -5.55 -9.27
N ILE A 75 12.05 -5.22 -8.31
CA ILE A 75 12.17 -4.01 -7.51
C ILE A 75 12.99 -4.31 -6.26
N ASN A 76 14.21 -3.81 -6.24
CA ASN A 76 15.14 -3.99 -5.13
C ASN A 76 15.40 -2.70 -4.35
N PHE A 77 14.83 -1.57 -4.75
CA PHE A 77 14.98 -0.29 -4.07
C PHE A 77 13.80 0.65 -4.31
N LEU A 78 13.63 1.59 -3.39
CA LEU A 78 12.74 2.75 -3.50
C LEU A 78 13.56 4.04 -3.44
N PHE A 79 13.00 5.11 -3.99
CA PHE A 79 13.48 6.46 -3.76
C PHE A 79 12.73 7.07 -2.58
N LYS A 80 13.45 7.77 -1.71
CA LYS A 80 12.90 8.50 -0.54
C LYS A 80 13.70 9.76 -0.28
N VAL A 81 13.19 10.65 0.56
CA VAL A 81 13.94 11.78 1.06
C VAL A 81 15.04 11.27 2.00
N ASP A 82 16.26 11.77 1.85
CA ASP A 82 17.34 11.52 2.80
C ASP A 82 16.97 12.10 4.17
N GLU A 83 17.03 11.30 5.23
CA GLU A 83 16.67 11.70 6.60
C GLU A 83 17.48 12.90 7.09
N GLN A 84 18.75 13.03 6.66
CA GLN A 84 19.58 14.20 6.96
C GLN A 84 19.02 15.51 6.38
N LYS A 85 18.09 15.40 5.44
CA LYS A 85 17.44 16.51 4.75
C LYS A 85 16.00 16.78 5.21
N PHE A 86 15.46 15.99 6.13
CA PHE A 86 14.09 16.11 6.65
C PHE A 86 13.73 17.51 7.17
N LYS A 87 14.70 18.26 7.70
CA LYS A 87 14.48 19.62 8.17
C LYS A 87 14.01 20.62 7.09
N PHE A 88 14.15 20.25 5.81
CA PHE A 88 13.76 21.09 4.67
C PHE A 88 12.35 20.79 4.16
N TYR A 89 11.69 19.77 4.69
CA TYR A 89 10.41 19.26 4.19
C TYR A 89 9.40 19.10 5.32
N ASP A 90 8.11 19.19 4.97
CA ASP A 90 7.03 18.86 5.88
C ASP A 90 6.85 17.34 6.07
N GLU A 91 6.01 16.94 7.01
CA GLU A 91 5.80 15.53 7.35
C GLU A 91 5.23 14.71 6.19
N HIS A 92 4.40 15.31 5.35
CA HIS A 92 3.85 14.64 4.18
C HIS A 92 4.97 14.28 3.18
N ILE A 93 5.80 15.24 2.81
CA ILE A 93 6.92 15.04 1.86
C ILE A 93 7.94 14.03 2.40
N LYS A 94 8.23 14.07 3.69
CA LYS A 94 9.15 13.10 4.34
C LYS A 94 8.68 11.65 4.20
N GLY A 95 7.37 11.43 4.19
CA GLY A 95 6.76 10.11 4.08
C GLY A 95 6.73 9.54 2.67
N ILE A 96 6.93 10.37 1.64
CA ILE A 96 6.84 9.91 0.24
C ILE A 96 7.98 8.94 -0.09
N THR A 97 7.60 7.75 -0.55
CA THR A 97 8.52 6.74 -1.09
C THR A 97 7.98 6.20 -2.40
N SER A 98 8.78 6.10 -3.45
CA SER A 98 8.30 5.67 -4.77
C SER A 98 9.37 4.92 -5.54
N PHE A 99 8.93 4.04 -6.44
CA PHE A 99 9.81 3.43 -7.45
C PHE A 99 10.26 4.42 -8.52
N ASP A 100 9.48 5.48 -8.73
CA ASP A 100 9.76 6.53 -9.69
C ASP A 100 10.35 7.75 -9.00
N LYS A 101 11.65 7.99 -9.18
CA LYS A 101 12.32 9.19 -8.65
C LYS A 101 11.62 10.49 -9.05
N TYR A 102 11.02 10.51 -10.24
CA TYR A 102 10.33 11.68 -10.74
C TYR A 102 9.09 12.04 -9.89
N HIS A 103 8.51 11.05 -9.22
CA HIS A 103 7.41 11.28 -8.28
C HIS A 103 7.86 12.23 -7.14
N LEU A 104 9.00 11.98 -6.52
CA LEU A 104 9.54 12.86 -5.45
C LEU A 104 9.88 14.25 -6.00
N LEU A 105 10.46 14.33 -7.20
CA LEU A 105 10.79 15.63 -7.83
C LEU A 105 9.54 16.47 -8.06
N LYS A 106 8.42 15.87 -8.48
CA LYS A 106 7.13 16.57 -8.64
C LYS A 106 6.58 17.14 -7.33
N HIS A 107 6.87 16.49 -6.20
CA HIS A 107 6.53 16.96 -4.87
C HIS A 107 7.53 17.99 -4.31
N GLY A 108 8.43 18.52 -5.15
CA GLY A 108 9.37 19.57 -4.78
C GLY A 108 10.62 19.09 -4.03
N VAL A 109 10.87 17.77 -3.98
CA VAL A 109 12.10 17.25 -3.38
C VAL A 109 13.28 17.54 -4.30
N LEU A 110 14.33 18.18 -3.77
CA LEU A 110 15.54 18.43 -4.53
C LEU A 110 16.25 17.12 -4.88
N ASN A 111 16.76 17.03 -6.11
CA ASN A 111 17.42 15.84 -6.61
C ASN A 111 18.57 15.34 -5.71
N SER A 112 19.34 16.28 -5.11
CA SER A 112 20.42 15.99 -4.16
C SER A 112 19.95 15.54 -2.78
N HIS A 113 18.64 15.61 -2.48
CA HIS A 113 18.03 15.19 -1.23
C HIS A 113 17.30 13.84 -1.35
N ILE A 114 17.36 13.22 -2.54
CA ILE A 114 16.76 11.91 -2.78
C ILE A 114 17.83 10.83 -2.65
N LYS A 115 17.55 9.83 -1.84
CA LYS A 115 18.38 8.62 -1.74
C LYS A 115 17.62 7.37 -2.21
N LYS A 116 18.37 6.33 -2.52
CA LYS A 116 17.85 4.98 -2.73
C LYS A 116 17.85 4.22 -1.42
N GLU A 117 16.76 3.53 -1.15
CA GLU A 117 16.62 2.59 -0.05
C GLU A 117 16.43 1.19 -0.61
N ASN A 118 17.32 0.25 -0.24
CA ASN A 118 17.17 -1.14 -0.64
C ASN A 118 16.01 -1.78 0.12
N VAL A 119 15.13 -2.47 -0.59
CA VAL A 119 13.96 -3.11 -0.01
C VAL A 119 13.84 -4.55 -0.52
N ASN A 120 13.24 -5.41 0.28
CA ASN A 120 12.76 -6.69 -0.20
C ASN A 120 11.55 -6.49 -1.12
N SER A 121 11.31 -7.43 -2.02
CA SER A 121 10.12 -7.44 -2.86
C SER A 121 9.43 -8.80 -2.83
N ILE A 122 8.11 -8.77 -2.96
CA ILE A 122 7.26 -9.96 -3.04
C ILE A 122 6.17 -9.73 -4.10
N SER A 123 5.85 -10.75 -4.90
CA SER A 123 4.69 -10.66 -5.79
C SER A 123 3.39 -10.77 -4.99
N PHE A 124 2.31 -10.18 -5.50
CA PHE A 124 1.01 -10.28 -4.82
C PHE A 124 0.59 -11.76 -4.64
N LYS A 125 0.82 -12.60 -5.65
CA LYS A 125 0.55 -14.04 -5.58
C LYS A 125 1.29 -14.71 -4.41
N LYS A 126 2.60 -14.45 -4.28
CA LYS A 126 3.39 -14.99 -3.15
C LYS A 126 2.93 -14.46 -1.79
N LEU A 127 2.46 -13.21 -1.71
CA LEU A 127 1.87 -12.66 -0.49
C LEU A 127 0.62 -13.46 -0.08
N ILE A 128 -0.30 -13.68 -1.02
CA ILE A 128 -1.52 -14.47 -0.81
C ILE A 128 -1.19 -15.89 -0.34
N GLU A 129 -0.23 -16.55 -0.99
CA GLU A 129 0.24 -17.90 -0.63
C GLU A 129 0.87 -17.93 0.76
N LYS A 130 1.78 -17.00 1.05
CA LYS A 130 2.50 -16.90 2.34
C LYS A 130 1.56 -16.79 3.53
N TYR A 131 0.51 -16.00 3.41
CA TYR A 131 -0.44 -15.77 4.49
C TYR A 131 -1.72 -16.59 4.39
N SER A 132 -1.78 -17.54 3.44
CA SER A 132 -2.93 -18.44 3.19
C SER A 132 -4.25 -17.67 3.09
N VAL A 133 -4.27 -16.63 2.25
CA VAL A 133 -5.44 -15.76 2.07
C VAL A 133 -6.44 -16.43 1.15
N ASN A 134 -7.51 -16.98 1.71
CA ASN A 134 -8.58 -17.64 0.97
C ASN A 134 -9.76 -16.72 0.65
N TYR A 135 -9.90 -15.62 1.38
CA TYR A 135 -10.91 -14.57 1.17
C TYR A 135 -10.31 -13.22 1.55
N LEU A 136 -10.82 -12.16 0.94
CA LEU A 136 -10.38 -10.79 1.15
C LEU A 136 -11.58 -9.86 0.93
N ASP A 137 -11.91 -9.05 1.95
CA ASP A 137 -13.05 -8.13 1.88
C ASP A 137 -12.60 -6.72 1.46
N LEU A 138 -11.39 -6.31 1.85
CA LEU A 138 -10.83 -5.00 1.52
C LEU A 138 -9.37 -5.11 1.10
N LEU A 139 -9.08 -4.57 -0.08
CA LEU A 139 -7.71 -4.28 -0.55
C LEU A 139 -7.54 -2.76 -0.59
N MET A 140 -6.62 -2.23 0.19
CA MET A 140 -6.18 -0.85 0.11
C MET A 140 -4.77 -0.80 -0.49
N VAL A 141 -4.57 0.08 -1.48
CA VAL A 141 -3.28 0.29 -2.12
C VAL A 141 -2.95 1.78 -2.08
N ASP A 142 -1.80 2.09 -1.50
CA ASP A 142 -1.18 3.41 -1.47
C ASP A 142 0.33 3.22 -1.70
N ALA A 143 0.69 3.18 -2.98
CA ALA A 143 2.03 2.84 -3.44
C ALA A 143 2.68 3.96 -4.27
N GLU A 144 2.27 5.21 -4.01
CA GLU A 144 2.88 6.44 -4.51
C GLU A 144 3.14 6.39 -6.03
N GLY A 145 2.05 6.07 -6.79
CA GLY A 145 2.02 6.03 -8.25
C GLY A 145 2.25 4.63 -8.85
N TYR A 146 2.50 3.61 -8.04
CA TYR A 146 2.58 2.21 -8.51
C TYR A 146 1.27 1.43 -8.29
N ASP A 147 0.26 2.07 -7.71
CA ASP A 147 -1.07 1.53 -7.39
C ASP A 147 -1.72 0.83 -8.57
N GLY A 148 -1.73 1.49 -9.73
CA GLY A 148 -2.33 0.93 -10.93
C GLY A 148 -1.68 -0.37 -11.40
N ASP A 149 -0.36 -0.51 -11.27
CA ASP A 149 0.37 -1.74 -11.64
C ASP A 149 0.01 -2.88 -10.69
N ILE A 150 0.00 -2.61 -9.38
CA ILE A 150 -0.35 -3.59 -8.34
C ILE A 150 -1.78 -4.09 -8.54
N ILE A 151 -2.74 -3.19 -8.76
CA ILE A 151 -4.15 -3.57 -8.91
C ILE A 151 -4.38 -4.33 -10.22
N ILE A 152 -3.75 -3.93 -11.33
CA ILE A 152 -3.83 -4.66 -12.60
C ILE A 152 -3.25 -6.08 -12.44
N ASP A 153 -2.10 -6.23 -11.77
CA ASP A 153 -1.50 -7.53 -11.48
C ASP A 153 -2.42 -8.39 -10.61
N PHE A 154 -2.94 -7.82 -9.51
CA PHE A 154 -3.91 -8.48 -8.63
C PHE A 154 -5.12 -8.99 -9.42
N LEU A 155 -5.77 -8.12 -10.18
CA LEU A 155 -6.96 -8.47 -10.96
C LEU A 155 -6.68 -9.49 -12.06
N SER A 156 -5.46 -9.55 -12.58
CA SER A 156 -5.07 -10.49 -13.64
C SER A 156 -4.76 -11.89 -13.11
N ASN A 157 -4.19 -11.99 -11.90
CA ASN A 157 -3.60 -13.22 -11.39
C ASN A 157 -4.34 -13.80 -10.16
N ILE A 158 -5.23 -13.02 -9.52
CA ILE A 158 -5.93 -13.42 -8.29
C ILE A 158 -7.44 -13.42 -8.53
N SER A 159 -8.11 -14.48 -8.07
CA SER A 159 -9.56 -14.65 -8.23
C SER A 159 -10.41 -13.94 -7.15
N LEU A 160 -9.79 -13.46 -6.09
CA LEU A 160 -10.47 -12.72 -5.01
C LEU A 160 -11.13 -11.43 -5.54
N ARG A 161 -12.22 -11.01 -4.90
CA ARG A 161 -13.03 -9.85 -5.33
C ARG A 161 -13.34 -8.92 -4.15
N PRO A 162 -12.30 -8.28 -3.56
CA PRO A 162 -12.49 -7.34 -2.45
C PRO A 162 -13.12 -6.02 -2.92
N LEU A 163 -13.60 -5.22 -1.97
CA LEU A 163 -13.64 -3.77 -2.15
C LEU A 163 -12.19 -3.29 -2.35
N ILE A 164 -11.96 -2.45 -3.38
CA ILE A 164 -10.62 -1.91 -3.67
C ILE A 164 -10.64 -0.40 -3.41
N ILE A 165 -9.72 0.07 -2.58
CA ILE A 165 -9.46 1.49 -2.33
C ILE A 165 -8.04 1.78 -2.79
N PHE A 166 -7.85 2.84 -3.58
CA PHE A 166 -6.53 3.21 -4.07
C PHE A 166 -6.44 4.69 -4.40
N GLU A 167 -5.22 5.24 -4.42
CA GLU A 167 -4.98 6.58 -4.86
C GLU A 167 -4.82 6.63 -6.39
N TYR A 168 -5.70 7.36 -7.07
CA TYR A 168 -5.66 7.44 -8.54
C TYR A 168 -4.92 8.68 -9.06
N LEU A 169 -4.66 9.69 -8.22
CA LEU A 169 -4.09 10.98 -8.63
C LEU A 169 -2.70 10.87 -9.26
N HIS A 170 -1.94 9.87 -8.85
CA HIS A 170 -0.57 9.63 -9.33
C HIS A 170 -0.50 8.60 -10.47
N ILE A 171 -1.62 8.00 -10.85
CA ILE A 171 -1.68 7.05 -11.96
C ILE A 171 -1.72 7.81 -13.30
N LYS A 172 -0.82 7.48 -14.24
CA LYS A 172 -0.83 8.06 -15.59
C LYS A 172 -2.14 7.75 -16.31
N ASN A 173 -2.74 8.72 -17.01
CA ASN A 173 -4.06 8.60 -17.64
C ASN A 173 -4.27 7.31 -18.44
N LYS A 174 -3.33 6.95 -19.32
CA LYS A 174 -3.42 5.70 -20.12
C LYS A 174 -3.49 4.44 -19.25
N LYS A 175 -2.79 4.44 -18.10
CA LYS A 175 -2.81 3.32 -17.16
C LYS A 175 -4.12 3.30 -16.38
N LEU A 176 -4.62 4.46 -15.97
CA LEU A 176 -5.92 4.59 -15.30
C LEU A 176 -7.06 4.11 -16.20
N GLU A 177 -7.07 4.51 -17.47
CA GLU A 177 -8.05 4.00 -18.45
C GLU A 177 -8.00 2.47 -18.60
N LYS A 178 -6.80 1.90 -18.67
CA LYS A 178 -6.63 0.44 -18.71
C LYS A 178 -7.17 -0.22 -17.44
N LEU A 179 -6.83 0.33 -16.27
CA LEU A 179 -7.31 -0.17 -14.98
C LEU A 179 -8.85 -0.16 -14.90
N ILE A 180 -9.48 0.97 -15.25
CA ILE A 180 -10.94 1.11 -15.28
C ILE A 180 -11.58 0.07 -16.20
N LYS A 181 -11.05 -0.12 -17.42
CA LYS A 181 -11.55 -1.15 -18.35
C LYS A 181 -11.47 -2.55 -17.75
N ILE A 182 -10.38 -2.90 -17.06
CA ILE A 182 -10.22 -4.18 -16.39
C ILE A 182 -11.23 -4.33 -15.25
N LEU A 183 -11.38 -3.32 -14.40
CA LEU A 183 -12.35 -3.32 -13.30
C LEU A 183 -13.78 -3.54 -13.82
N ILE A 184 -14.20 -2.81 -14.85
CA ILE A 184 -15.51 -2.99 -15.49
C ILE A 184 -15.67 -4.40 -16.05
N SER A 185 -14.67 -4.92 -16.78
CA SER A 185 -14.71 -6.27 -17.36
C SER A 185 -14.83 -7.38 -16.32
N LYS A 186 -14.46 -7.09 -15.07
CA LYS A 186 -14.53 -7.98 -13.91
C LYS A 186 -15.72 -7.69 -12.99
N ASN A 187 -16.68 -6.87 -13.45
CA ASN A 187 -17.92 -6.50 -12.74
C ASN A 187 -17.69 -5.75 -11.42
N PHE A 188 -16.62 -4.95 -11.30
CA PHE A 188 -16.51 -3.98 -10.23
C PHE A 188 -17.41 -2.77 -10.52
N ILE A 189 -18.00 -2.22 -9.47
CA ILE A 189 -18.85 -1.02 -9.49
C ILE A 189 -18.08 0.10 -8.77
N PHE A 190 -18.18 1.33 -9.26
CA PHE A 190 -17.49 2.53 -8.73
C PHE A 190 -18.42 3.40 -7.91
#